data_a24b8a1e57bb2f9ecc3ec3b83eba0f15
#
_entry.id   a24b8a1e57bb2f9ecc3ec3b83eba0f15
#
_cell.length_a   1.000
_cell.length_b   1.000
_cell.length_c   1.000
_cell.angle_alpha   90.00
_cell.angle_beta   90.00
_cell.angle_gamma   90.00
#
_symmetry.space_group_name_H-M   'P 1'
#
loop_
_entity.id
_entity.type
_entity.pdbx_description
1 polymer ?
#
loop_
_entity_poly.entity_id
_entity_poly.type
_entity_poly.pdbx_seq_one_letter_code
_entity_poly.pdbx_strand_id
1 'polypeptide(L)'
;MDNLFTSEQLNHIREVKWKITSHLSEMFSNKVWDYEDFEMKLFKNTYLAGGAIASLLQNEDPKDWDFYCKDSVTMDKFALYLTHPSRTNFIKDVDEAYAEVYGTNGKMITSQAITTKNNDSFITVLYGDPEYTRQTFDYVHCMPYFDLNTHKLYISPKQYKACTHKKLIVNNSANVKQWRADKFKQRGYTDA
;
A
#
# COMPACT_ATOMS: atom_id res chain seq x y z
N MET A 1 8.84 19.58 -12.35
CA MET A 1 9.19 18.86 -11.10
C MET A 1 10.71 18.81 -10.82
N ASP A 2 11.51 19.22 -11.76
CA ASP A 2 12.96 18.91 -11.77
C ASP A 2 13.84 19.75 -10.82
N ASN A 3 13.29 20.79 -10.18
CA ASN A 3 14.07 21.66 -9.27
C ASN A 3 13.94 21.33 -7.77
N LEU A 4 13.19 20.28 -7.40
CA LEU A 4 12.93 19.95 -5.99
C LEU A 4 13.80 18.80 -5.47
N PHE A 5 14.39 18.00 -6.36
CA PHE A 5 15.22 16.84 -6.05
C PHE A 5 16.57 16.93 -6.72
N THR A 6 17.61 16.39 -6.09
CA THR A 6 18.92 16.20 -6.71
C THR A 6 18.86 15.10 -7.77
N SER A 7 19.86 15.05 -8.66
CA SER A 7 19.95 13.96 -9.67
C SER A 7 20.03 12.59 -9.03
N GLU A 8 20.72 12.44 -7.91
CA GLU A 8 20.81 11.19 -7.15
C GLU A 8 19.45 10.77 -6.59
N GLN A 9 18.70 11.71 -6.00
CA GLN A 9 17.35 11.46 -5.49
C GLN A 9 16.39 11.08 -6.63
N LEU A 10 16.48 11.71 -7.78
CA LEU A 10 15.67 11.37 -8.95
C LEU A 10 15.98 9.96 -9.46
N ASN A 11 17.25 9.54 -9.47
CA ASN A 11 17.63 8.20 -9.85
C ASN A 11 17.06 7.16 -8.84
N HIS A 12 17.20 7.43 -7.56
CA HIS A 12 16.63 6.57 -6.52
C HIS A 12 15.09 6.45 -6.64
N ILE A 13 14.39 7.56 -6.89
CA ILE A 13 12.93 7.55 -7.13
C ILE A 13 12.57 6.71 -8.37
N ARG A 14 13.39 6.75 -9.44
CA ARG A 14 13.20 5.91 -10.64
C ARG A 14 13.38 4.43 -10.33
N GLU A 15 14.36 4.06 -9.51
CA GLU A 15 14.59 2.68 -9.07
C GLU A 15 13.40 2.17 -8.24
N VAL A 16 12.90 2.96 -7.30
CA VAL A 16 11.69 2.63 -6.53
C VAL A 16 10.49 2.43 -7.45
N LYS A 17 10.28 3.32 -8.40
CA LYS A 17 9.22 3.19 -9.41
C LYS A 17 9.37 1.89 -10.20
N TRP A 18 10.57 1.54 -10.62
CA TRP A 18 10.84 0.30 -11.34
C TRP A 18 10.49 -0.94 -10.49
N LYS A 19 10.90 -0.97 -9.22
CA LYS A 19 10.56 -2.07 -8.28
C LYS A 19 9.04 -2.24 -8.11
N ILE A 20 8.29 -1.12 -7.97
CA ILE A 20 6.82 -1.16 -7.91
C ILE A 20 6.26 -1.74 -9.21
N THR A 21 6.71 -1.28 -10.36
CA THR A 21 6.22 -1.76 -11.66
C THR A 21 6.53 -3.25 -11.88
N SER A 22 7.70 -3.71 -11.43
CA SER A 22 8.08 -5.13 -11.48
C SER A 22 7.18 -6.00 -10.60
N HIS A 23 6.89 -5.56 -9.37
CA HIS A 23 5.94 -6.26 -8.50
C HIS A 23 4.53 -6.35 -9.12
N LEU A 24 4.03 -5.24 -9.67
CA LEU A 24 2.74 -5.23 -10.36
C LEU A 24 2.73 -6.19 -11.57
N SER A 25 3.81 -6.23 -12.36
CA SER A 25 3.93 -7.15 -13.49
C SER A 25 3.92 -8.60 -13.04
N GLU A 26 4.60 -8.91 -11.95
CA GLU A 26 4.60 -10.24 -11.34
C GLU A 26 3.22 -10.60 -10.79
N MET A 27 2.58 -9.68 -10.07
CA MET A 27 1.22 -9.85 -9.54
C MET A 27 0.23 -10.17 -10.67
N PHE A 28 0.30 -9.46 -11.80
CA PHE A 28 -0.57 -9.67 -12.95
C PHE A 28 -0.24 -10.93 -13.76
N SER A 29 1.01 -11.39 -13.78
CA SER A 29 1.40 -12.62 -14.46
C SER A 29 1.02 -13.89 -13.68
N ASN A 30 0.78 -13.77 -12.40
CA ASN A 30 0.22 -14.85 -11.60
C ASN A 30 -1.26 -15.03 -11.96
N LYS A 31 -1.65 -16.27 -12.33
CA LYS A 31 -3.01 -16.67 -12.76
C LYS A 31 -4.16 -16.34 -11.78
N VAL A 32 -3.89 -15.59 -10.73
CA VAL A 32 -4.88 -15.04 -9.79
C VAL A 32 -5.79 -14.04 -10.51
N TRP A 33 -5.23 -13.34 -11.50
CA TRP A 33 -5.90 -12.29 -12.24
C TRP A 33 -6.13 -12.80 -13.66
N ASP A 34 -7.35 -13.23 -13.98
CA ASP A 34 -7.73 -13.51 -15.35
C ASP A 34 -7.81 -12.17 -16.09
N TYR A 35 -7.01 -12.03 -17.15
CA TYR A 35 -6.83 -10.82 -17.95
C TYR A 35 -8.10 -10.44 -18.76
N GLU A 36 -9.22 -10.25 -18.09
CA GLU A 36 -10.37 -9.62 -18.71
C GLU A 36 -10.32 -8.10 -18.51
N ASP A 37 -10.84 -7.35 -19.48
CA ASP A 37 -10.93 -5.88 -19.46
C ASP A 37 -11.47 -5.29 -18.16
N PHE A 38 -12.23 -6.07 -17.41
CA PHE A 38 -12.82 -5.68 -16.13
C PHE A 38 -11.76 -5.44 -15.04
N GLU A 39 -10.82 -6.33 -14.89
CA GLU A 39 -9.78 -6.25 -13.84
C GLU A 39 -8.82 -5.11 -14.09
N MET A 40 -8.43 -4.93 -15.34
CA MET A 40 -7.59 -3.80 -15.74
C MET A 40 -8.27 -2.46 -15.46
N LYS A 41 -9.61 -2.37 -15.59
CA LYS A 41 -10.36 -1.17 -15.22
C LYS A 41 -10.38 -0.92 -13.72
N LEU A 42 -10.47 -1.98 -12.90
CA LEU A 42 -10.40 -1.85 -11.44
C LEU A 42 -9.03 -1.31 -11.01
N PHE A 43 -7.94 -1.90 -11.55
CA PHE A 43 -6.58 -1.47 -11.21
C PHE A 43 -6.28 -0.03 -11.64
N LYS A 44 -6.81 0.43 -12.78
CA LYS A 44 -6.71 1.85 -13.19
C LYS A 44 -7.33 2.80 -12.19
N ASN A 45 -8.31 2.34 -11.41
CA ASN A 45 -8.96 3.14 -10.38
C ASN A 45 -8.40 2.89 -8.97
N THR A 46 -7.13 2.50 -8.90
CA THR A 46 -6.44 2.10 -7.68
C THR A 46 -5.08 2.77 -7.58
N TYR A 47 -4.55 2.89 -6.38
CA TYR A 47 -3.20 3.36 -6.11
C TYR A 47 -2.56 2.57 -4.96
N LEU A 48 -1.25 2.45 -4.99
CA LEU A 48 -0.43 1.90 -3.91
C LEU A 48 0.02 3.05 -3.00
N ALA A 49 -0.08 2.89 -1.68
CA ALA A 49 0.45 3.87 -0.72
C ALA A 49 0.94 3.18 0.56
N GLY A 50 1.46 3.95 1.51
CA GLY A 50 1.82 3.41 2.81
C GLY A 50 3.23 2.82 2.91
N GLY A 51 3.35 1.77 3.70
CA GLY A 51 4.63 1.21 4.13
C GLY A 51 5.51 0.65 3.02
N ALA A 52 4.92 0.13 1.94
CA ALA A 52 5.67 -0.46 0.83
C ALA A 52 6.63 0.55 0.18
N ILE A 53 6.12 1.74 -0.17
CA ILE A 53 6.93 2.79 -0.80
C ILE A 53 8.03 3.27 0.16
N ALA A 54 7.71 3.41 1.45
CA ALA A 54 8.69 3.79 2.46
C ALA A 54 9.82 2.75 2.60
N SER A 55 9.48 1.45 2.61
CA SER A 55 10.48 0.37 2.64
C SER A 55 11.37 0.39 1.41
N LEU A 56 10.81 0.52 0.21
CA LEU A 56 11.59 0.61 -1.03
C LEU A 56 12.55 1.81 -1.05
N LEU A 57 12.14 2.96 -0.51
CA LEU A 57 12.99 4.15 -0.35
C LEU A 57 14.10 3.96 0.70
N GLN A 58 14.03 2.92 1.52
CA GLN A 58 15.04 2.51 2.49
C GLN A 58 15.91 1.36 1.96
N ASN A 59 15.71 0.93 0.71
CA ASN A 59 16.30 -0.28 0.12
C ASN A 59 15.95 -1.56 0.90
N GLU A 60 14.77 -1.58 1.51
CA GLU A 60 14.22 -2.73 2.23
C GLU A 60 13.08 -3.36 1.41
N ASP A 61 12.89 -4.67 1.53
CA ASP A 61 11.77 -5.36 0.90
C ASP A 61 10.47 -5.04 1.65
N PRO A 62 9.40 -4.65 0.94
CA PRO A 62 8.10 -4.45 1.55
C PRO A 62 7.56 -5.74 2.16
N LYS A 63 6.97 -5.64 3.36
CA LYS A 63 6.29 -6.77 4.00
C LYS A 63 4.88 -6.95 3.46
N ASP A 64 4.21 -5.82 3.21
CA ASP A 64 2.83 -5.74 2.74
C ASP A 64 2.75 -4.66 1.66
N TRP A 65 1.86 -4.85 0.67
CA TRP A 65 1.59 -3.92 -0.40
C TRP A 65 0.15 -3.41 -0.27
N ASP A 66 -0.05 -2.19 0.24
CA ASP A 66 -1.36 -1.66 0.54
C ASP A 66 -1.96 -0.92 -0.66
N PHE A 67 -3.00 -1.49 -1.26
CA PHE A 67 -3.74 -0.93 -2.39
C PHE A 67 -5.03 -0.27 -1.93
N TYR A 68 -5.27 0.94 -2.39
CA TYR A 68 -6.44 1.76 -2.09
C TYR A 68 -7.23 2.04 -3.37
N CYS A 69 -8.55 2.00 -3.28
CA CYS A 69 -9.45 2.34 -4.38
C CYS A 69 -9.78 3.83 -4.39
N LYS A 70 -9.95 4.43 -5.57
CA LYS A 70 -10.32 5.84 -5.71
C LYS A 70 -11.80 6.11 -5.43
N ASP A 71 -12.63 5.06 -5.43
CA ASP A 71 -14.05 5.13 -5.09
C ASP A 71 -14.58 3.84 -4.47
N SER A 72 -15.77 3.93 -3.84
CA SER A 72 -16.42 2.80 -3.19
C SER A 72 -16.83 1.71 -4.17
N VAL A 73 -17.23 2.07 -5.37
CA VAL A 73 -17.68 1.09 -6.39
C VAL A 73 -16.55 0.18 -6.81
N THR A 74 -15.35 0.74 -6.99
CA THR A 74 -14.13 -0.03 -7.28
C THR A 74 -13.76 -0.93 -6.10
N MET A 75 -13.84 -0.41 -4.88
CA MET A 75 -13.57 -1.16 -3.66
C MET A 75 -14.53 -2.34 -3.50
N ASP A 76 -15.84 -2.13 -3.67
CA ASP A 76 -16.86 -3.18 -3.59
C ASP A 76 -16.63 -4.26 -4.65
N LYS A 77 -16.27 -3.86 -5.87
CA LYS A 77 -15.94 -4.81 -6.94
C LYS A 77 -14.71 -5.65 -6.62
N PHE A 78 -13.64 -5.04 -6.07
CA PHE A 78 -12.48 -5.81 -5.61
C PHE A 78 -12.84 -6.77 -4.48
N ALA A 79 -13.63 -6.33 -3.51
CA ALA A 79 -14.09 -7.18 -2.42
C ALA A 79 -14.87 -8.39 -2.95
N LEU A 80 -15.85 -8.17 -3.81
CA LEU A 80 -16.63 -9.25 -4.44
C LEU A 80 -15.75 -10.19 -5.27
N TYR A 81 -14.81 -9.64 -6.04
CA TYR A 81 -13.93 -10.41 -6.88
C TYR A 81 -13.00 -11.32 -6.07
N LEU A 82 -12.33 -10.78 -5.06
CA LEU A 82 -11.39 -11.53 -4.23
C LEU A 82 -12.08 -12.55 -3.32
N THR A 83 -13.28 -12.24 -2.83
CA THR A 83 -14.03 -13.14 -1.93
C THR A 83 -14.90 -14.15 -2.67
N HIS A 84 -14.90 -14.16 -4.01
CA HIS A 84 -15.63 -15.15 -4.79
C HIS A 84 -15.15 -16.57 -4.43
N PRO A 85 -16.04 -17.55 -4.24
CA PRO A 85 -15.68 -18.92 -3.81
C PRO A 85 -14.58 -19.59 -4.63
N SER A 86 -14.55 -19.35 -5.95
CA SER A 86 -13.50 -19.90 -6.85
C SER A 86 -12.11 -19.27 -6.63
N ARG A 87 -12.01 -18.17 -5.89
CA ARG A 87 -10.79 -17.37 -5.71
C ARG A 87 -10.28 -17.33 -4.26
N THR A 88 -11.02 -17.89 -3.32
CA THR A 88 -10.63 -17.88 -1.90
C THR A 88 -9.29 -18.57 -1.63
N ASN A 89 -8.84 -19.46 -2.52
CA ASN A 89 -7.52 -20.10 -2.45
C ASN A 89 -6.35 -19.10 -2.62
N PHE A 90 -6.58 -17.92 -3.14
CA PHE A 90 -5.55 -16.89 -3.31
C PHE A 90 -5.45 -15.94 -2.11
N ILE A 91 -6.45 -15.97 -1.21
CA ILE A 91 -6.42 -15.18 0.00
C ILE A 91 -5.44 -15.84 0.98
N LYS A 92 -4.66 -15.02 1.66
CA LYS A 92 -3.69 -15.47 2.65
C LYS A 92 -4.39 -16.23 3.78
N ASP A 93 -3.91 -17.44 4.04
CA ASP A 93 -4.28 -18.18 5.23
C ASP A 93 -3.52 -17.65 6.44
N VAL A 94 -4.17 -17.62 7.58
CA VAL A 94 -3.57 -17.29 8.88
C VAL A 94 -3.82 -18.44 9.83
N ASP A 95 -2.98 -18.58 10.85
CA ASP A 95 -3.21 -19.60 11.89
C ASP A 95 -4.48 -19.29 12.69
N GLU A 96 -5.01 -20.31 13.39
CA GLU A 96 -6.26 -20.19 14.14
C GLU A 96 -6.19 -19.12 15.23
N ALA A 97 -5.04 -18.99 15.92
CA ALA A 97 -4.86 -17.99 16.97
C ALA A 97 -4.96 -16.56 16.39
N TYR A 98 -4.37 -16.33 15.22
CA TYR A 98 -4.50 -15.06 14.54
C TYR A 98 -5.94 -14.82 14.03
N ALA A 99 -6.57 -15.84 13.46
CA ALA A 99 -7.96 -15.77 12.99
C ALA A 99 -8.94 -15.48 14.13
N GLU A 100 -8.73 -16.06 15.30
CA GLU A 100 -9.54 -15.81 16.49
C GLU A 100 -9.45 -14.35 16.93
N VAL A 101 -8.24 -13.78 17.00
CA VAL A 101 -8.01 -12.38 17.39
C VAL A 101 -8.62 -11.39 16.38
N TYR A 102 -8.52 -11.68 15.08
CA TYR A 102 -8.94 -10.78 14.01
C TYR A 102 -10.27 -11.16 13.35
N GLY A 103 -10.88 -12.28 13.76
CA GLY A 103 -12.17 -12.73 13.23
C GLY A 103 -12.14 -13.15 11.76
N THR A 104 -11.01 -13.66 11.26
CA THR A 104 -10.80 -13.93 9.83
C THR A 104 -11.12 -15.37 9.42
N ASN A 105 -11.47 -16.26 10.36
CA ASN A 105 -11.76 -17.67 10.11
C ASN A 105 -10.68 -18.38 9.26
N GLY A 106 -9.41 -18.15 9.55
CA GLY A 106 -8.29 -18.74 8.82
C GLY A 106 -7.98 -18.05 7.47
N LYS A 107 -8.66 -16.96 7.14
CA LYS A 107 -8.40 -16.12 5.96
C LYS A 107 -8.07 -14.69 6.36
N MET A 108 -7.16 -14.06 5.64
CA MET A 108 -6.80 -12.65 5.88
C MET A 108 -7.83 -11.70 5.25
N ILE A 109 -9.10 -11.90 5.62
CA ILE A 109 -10.22 -11.02 5.30
C ILE A 109 -10.65 -10.35 6.59
N THR A 110 -10.28 -9.09 6.75
CA THR A 110 -10.66 -8.28 7.90
C THR A 110 -11.68 -7.22 7.49
N SER A 111 -12.25 -6.51 8.46
CA SER A 111 -13.05 -5.31 8.17
C SER A 111 -12.21 -4.18 7.55
N GLN A 112 -10.90 -4.29 7.51
CA GLN A 112 -9.99 -3.24 7.02
C GLN A 112 -9.34 -3.57 5.69
N ALA A 113 -9.08 -4.85 5.39
CA ALA A 113 -8.40 -5.26 4.16
C ALA A 113 -8.66 -6.73 3.81
N ILE A 114 -8.48 -7.05 2.53
CA ILE A 114 -8.38 -8.41 2.02
C ILE A 114 -6.94 -8.60 1.55
N THR A 115 -6.22 -9.54 2.15
CA THR A 115 -4.80 -9.77 1.87
C THR A 115 -4.59 -11.08 1.11
N THR A 116 -3.90 -11.01 -0.03
CA THR A 116 -3.53 -12.18 -0.82
C THR A 116 -2.33 -12.92 -0.22
N LYS A 117 -2.05 -14.12 -0.70
CA LYS A 117 -0.87 -14.92 -0.29
C LYS A 117 0.47 -14.23 -0.58
N ASN A 118 0.49 -13.30 -1.53
CA ASN A 118 1.66 -12.49 -1.88
C ASN A 118 1.78 -11.22 -1.02
N ASN A 119 0.96 -11.08 0.03
CA ASN A 119 0.87 -9.90 0.89
C ASN A 119 0.42 -8.61 0.16
N ASP A 120 -0.36 -8.74 -0.91
CA ASP A 120 -1.09 -7.64 -1.52
C ASP A 120 -2.36 -7.40 -0.71
N SER A 121 -2.46 -6.27 -0.05
CA SER A 121 -3.57 -5.91 0.82
C SER A 121 -4.47 -4.88 0.14
N PHE A 122 -5.71 -5.26 -0.17
CA PHE A 122 -6.73 -4.36 -0.73
C PHE A 122 -7.53 -3.76 0.41
N ILE A 123 -7.34 -2.47 0.64
CA ILE A 123 -7.93 -1.75 1.78
C ILE A 123 -9.41 -1.50 1.53
N THR A 124 -10.26 -1.91 2.48
CA THR A 124 -11.73 -1.86 2.36
C THR A 124 -12.40 -0.80 3.22
N VAL A 125 -11.67 -0.14 4.12
CA VAL A 125 -12.24 0.88 5.02
C VAL A 125 -11.95 2.31 4.58
N LEU A 126 -11.10 2.50 3.60
CA LEU A 126 -10.66 3.81 3.16
C LEU A 126 -10.52 3.83 1.65
N TYR A 127 -11.28 4.70 1.02
CA TYR A 127 -11.26 4.93 -0.42
C TYR A 127 -11.38 6.44 -0.70
N GLY A 128 -11.04 6.85 -1.90
CA GLY A 128 -11.14 8.23 -2.36
C GLY A 128 -9.92 8.67 -3.16
N ASP A 129 -9.97 9.90 -3.64
CA ASP A 129 -8.86 10.53 -4.33
C ASP A 129 -7.58 10.47 -3.47
N PRO A 130 -6.44 10.04 -4.01
CA PRO A 130 -5.21 9.87 -3.24
C PRO A 130 -4.71 11.17 -2.59
N GLU A 131 -4.93 12.34 -3.21
CA GLU A 131 -4.54 13.62 -2.63
C GLU A 131 -5.37 13.96 -1.38
N TYR A 132 -6.61 13.52 -1.33
CA TYR A 132 -7.49 13.69 -0.17
C TYR A 132 -7.25 12.60 0.88
N THR A 133 -7.25 11.34 0.46
CA THR A 133 -7.17 10.17 1.35
C THR A 133 -5.88 10.17 2.17
N ARG A 134 -4.73 10.49 1.57
CA ARG A 134 -3.44 10.53 2.27
C ARG A 134 -3.34 11.61 3.35
N GLN A 135 -4.22 12.62 3.35
CA GLN A 135 -4.29 13.60 4.45
C GLN A 135 -4.78 12.96 5.75
N THR A 136 -5.45 11.82 5.68
CA THR A 136 -5.89 11.07 6.85
C THR A 136 -4.79 10.19 7.45
N PHE A 137 -3.67 9.97 6.75
CA PHE A 137 -2.58 9.12 7.24
C PHE A 137 -1.90 9.76 8.47
N ASP A 138 -1.47 8.93 9.39
CA ASP A 138 -0.85 9.34 10.65
C ASP A 138 0.51 10.03 10.45
N TYR A 139 1.37 9.45 9.59
CA TYR A 139 2.74 9.92 9.39
C TYR A 139 3.05 10.28 7.93
N VAL A 140 3.94 11.27 7.77
CA VAL A 140 4.39 11.79 6.47
C VAL A 140 5.05 10.72 5.60
N HIS A 141 5.80 9.77 6.18
CA HIS A 141 6.45 8.69 5.43
C HIS A 141 5.46 7.67 4.84
N CYS A 142 4.20 7.64 5.30
CA CYS A 142 3.14 6.82 4.72
C CYS A 142 2.43 7.48 3.53
N MET A 143 2.65 8.79 3.29
CA MET A 143 1.90 9.56 2.30
C MET A 143 2.32 9.42 0.83
N PRO A 144 3.55 9.02 0.46
CA PRO A 144 3.85 8.78 -0.96
C PRO A 144 2.89 7.76 -1.55
N TYR A 145 2.49 7.98 -2.82
CA TYR A 145 1.63 7.03 -3.50
C TYR A 145 2.04 6.82 -4.96
N PHE A 146 1.74 5.64 -5.48
CA PHE A 146 1.93 5.28 -6.87
C PHE A 146 0.57 5.06 -7.53
N ASP A 147 0.24 5.85 -8.52
CA ASP A 147 -1.03 5.75 -9.26
C ASP A 147 -0.91 4.68 -10.34
N LEU A 148 -1.76 3.65 -10.26
CA LEU A 148 -1.70 2.50 -11.17
C LEU A 148 -2.18 2.83 -12.59
N ASN A 149 -2.99 3.87 -12.77
CA ASN A 149 -3.44 4.30 -14.09
C ASN A 149 -2.35 5.05 -14.86
N THR A 150 -1.69 5.99 -14.18
CA THR A 150 -0.69 6.85 -14.82
C THR A 150 0.72 6.31 -14.70
N HIS A 151 0.94 5.26 -13.89
CA HIS A 151 2.24 4.71 -13.54
C HIS A 151 3.21 5.79 -13.01
N LYS A 152 2.67 6.74 -12.23
CA LYS A 152 3.45 7.82 -11.62
C LYS A 152 3.58 7.64 -10.12
N LEU A 153 4.79 7.83 -9.62
CA LEU A 153 5.07 7.94 -8.18
C LEU A 153 5.00 9.41 -7.78
N TYR A 154 4.09 9.71 -6.85
CA TYR A 154 3.89 11.03 -6.28
C TYR A 154 4.55 11.09 -4.90
N ILE A 155 5.56 11.92 -4.79
CA ILE A 155 6.35 12.10 -3.57
C ILE A 155 6.88 13.53 -3.50
N SER A 156 6.85 14.12 -2.31
CA SER A 156 7.47 15.42 -2.05
C SER A 156 8.86 15.27 -1.41
N PRO A 157 9.71 16.30 -1.44
CA PRO A 157 11.02 16.26 -0.77
C PRO A 157 10.91 15.98 0.74
N LYS A 158 9.86 16.49 1.41
CA LYS A 158 9.59 16.20 2.83
C LYS A 158 9.29 14.71 3.06
N GLN A 159 8.46 14.13 2.19
CA GLN A 159 8.10 12.70 2.26
C GLN A 159 9.33 11.83 1.97
N TYR A 160 10.10 12.17 0.94
CA TYR A 160 11.34 11.47 0.61
C TYR A 160 12.30 11.44 1.81
N LYS A 161 12.57 12.59 2.43
CA LYS A 161 13.42 12.69 3.63
C LYS A 161 12.84 11.89 4.80
N ALA A 162 11.53 11.96 5.05
CA ALA A 162 10.89 11.21 6.13
C ALA A 162 11.06 9.69 5.94
N CYS A 163 11.00 9.20 4.70
CA CYS A 163 11.25 7.79 4.38
C CYS A 163 12.72 7.43 4.54
N THR A 164 13.62 8.09 3.80
CA THR A 164 15.05 7.71 3.71
C THR A 164 15.81 7.89 5.02
N HIS A 165 15.43 8.87 5.85
CA HIS A 165 16.04 9.10 7.16
C HIS A 165 15.25 8.49 8.33
N LYS A 166 14.23 7.68 8.04
CA LYS A 166 13.37 7.03 9.05
C LYS A 166 12.86 8.01 10.11
N LYS A 167 12.24 9.13 9.67
CA LYS A 167 11.70 10.15 10.58
C LYS A 167 10.20 10.03 10.78
N LEU A 168 9.76 9.96 12.04
CA LEU A 168 8.35 10.02 12.44
C LEU A 168 7.87 11.48 12.44
N ILE A 169 7.55 11.99 11.26
CA ILE A 169 6.92 13.30 11.14
C ILE A 169 5.41 13.09 11.14
N VAL A 170 4.73 13.59 12.14
CA VAL A 170 3.27 13.51 12.25
C VAL A 170 2.62 14.29 11.10
N ASN A 171 1.68 13.65 10.41
CA ASN A 171 0.83 14.27 9.39
C ASN A 171 -0.54 14.60 9.98
N ASN A 172 -1.24 13.61 10.55
CA ASN A 172 -2.53 13.80 11.19
C ASN A 172 -2.49 13.25 12.61
N SER A 173 -2.44 14.13 13.60
CA SER A 173 -2.31 13.78 15.01
C SER A 173 -3.52 13.02 15.55
N ALA A 174 -4.72 13.23 15.00
CA ALA A 174 -5.93 12.52 15.40
C ALA A 174 -5.86 11.01 15.08
N ASN A 175 -5.07 10.62 14.09
CA ASN A 175 -4.93 9.25 13.63
C ASN A 175 -3.68 8.53 14.19
N VAL A 176 -2.81 9.24 14.91
CA VAL A 176 -1.64 8.63 15.55
C VAL A 176 -2.09 7.72 16.69
N LYS A 177 -1.69 6.45 16.62
CA LYS A 177 -1.88 5.46 17.67
C LYS A 177 -0.52 5.07 18.27
N GLN A 178 -0.44 4.92 19.60
CA GLN A 178 0.81 4.60 20.29
C GLN A 178 1.46 3.32 19.73
N TRP A 179 0.69 2.24 19.57
CA TRP A 179 1.20 0.98 19.04
C TRP A 179 1.82 1.12 17.63
N ARG A 180 1.32 2.07 16.83
CA ARG A 180 1.85 2.34 15.49
C ARG A 180 3.18 3.09 15.56
N ALA A 181 3.30 4.04 16.47
CA ALA A 181 4.57 4.71 16.76
C ALA A 181 5.63 3.69 17.23
N ASP A 182 5.26 2.81 18.15
CA ASP A 182 6.14 1.76 18.69
C ASP A 182 6.59 0.80 17.58
N LYS A 183 5.67 0.37 16.71
CA LYS A 183 5.98 -0.45 15.53
C LYS A 183 7.01 0.20 14.61
N PHE A 184 6.89 1.50 14.35
CA PHE A 184 7.86 2.21 13.52
C PHE A 184 9.20 2.42 14.25
N LYS A 185 9.20 2.72 15.56
CA LYS A 185 10.42 2.81 16.36
C LYS A 185 11.20 1.49 16.36
N GLN A 186 10.52 0.35 16.45
CA GLN A 186 11.13 -0.98 16.31
C GLN A 186 11.77 -1.21 14.92
N ARG A 187 11.31 -0.49 13.88
CA ARG A 187 11.90 -0.49 12.53
C ARG A 187 13.00 0.57 12.35
N GLY A 188 13.44 1.20 13.44
CA GLY A 188 14.51 2.19 13.44
C GLY A 188 14.07 3.62 13.12
N TYR A 189 12.76 3.91 13.12
CA TYR A 189 12.30 5.29 13.00
C TYR A 189 12.53 6.06 14.30
N THR A 190 12.89 7.33 14.17
CA THR A 190 13.11 8.26 15.28
C THR A 190 12.17 9.46 15.17
N ASP A 191 11.79 10.02 16.28
CA ASP A 191 11.01 11.26 16.31
C ASP A 191 11.74 12.38 15.54
N ALA A 192 10.95 13.26 14.89
CA ALA A 192 11.47 14.33 14.04
C ALA A 192 12.01 15.50 14.85
#